data_b91d9d9f853a908fac719a732daa80eb
#
_entry.id   b91d9d9f853a908fac719a732daa80eb
#
_cell.length_a   1.000
_cell.length_b   1.000
_cell.length_c   1.000
_cell.angle_alpha   90.00
_cell.angle_beta   90.00
_cell.angle_gamma   90.00
#
_symmetry.space_group_name_H-M   'P 1'
#
loop_
_entity.id
_entity.type
_entity.pdbx_description
1 polymer ?
#
loop_
_entity_poly.entity_id
_entity_poly.type
_entity_poly.pdbx_seq_one_letter_code
_entity_poly.pdbx_strand_id
1 'polypeptide(L)'
;MSPDARSNELVVWSKAVGYTTEAELGGSALGLVALTEVARAQPGSIPVEDLQSLGRFIVSMQKPDGSFFHRYRAGAGPASGGESLYYPGEAALGLIDLHDSTTRNSGWMPPLKVYPTWPRADKARRIYPTTIGR
;
A
#
# COMPACT_ATOMS: atom_id res chain seq x y z
N MET A 1 15.22 1.63 -1.40
CA MET A 1 14.28 0.90 -2.25
C MET A 1 15.07 -0.02 -3.15
N SER A 2 14.69 -1.29 -3.26
CA SER A 2 15.31 -2.26 -4.17
C SER A 2 14.27 -3.34 -4.53
N PRO A 3 14.49 -4.09 -5.64
CA PRO A 3 13.60 -5.18 -6.03
C PRO A 3 13.56 -6.30 -4.98
N ASP A 4 12.39 -6.88 -4.79
CA ASP A 4 12.23 -8.13 -4.05
C ASP A 4 12.67 -9.32 -4.91
N ALA A 5 13.47 -10.21 -4.34
CA ALA A 5 14.04 -11.36 -5.06
C ALA A 5 12.96 -12.35 -5.57
N ARG A 6 11.77 -12.36 -4.99
CA ARG A 6 10.69 -13.27 -5.32
C ARG A 6 9.77 -12.73 -6.42
N SER A 7 9.36 -11.48 -6.30
CA SER A 7 8.40 -10.84 -7.21
C SER A 7 9.07 -9.95 -8.27
N ASN A 8 10.32 -9.59 -8.06
CA ASN A 8 11.05 -8.57 -8.82
C ASN A 8 10.41 -7.18 -8.78
N GLU A 9 9.40 -6.97 -7.90
CA GLU A 9 8.78 -5.67 -7.70
C GLU A 9 9.62 -4.81 -6.75
N LEU A 10 9.61 -3.50 -6.95
CA LEU A 10 10.27 -2.56 -6.06
C LEU A 10 9.56 -2.50 -4.71
N VAL A 11 10.35 -2.49 -3.65
CA VAL A 11 9.87 -2.47 -2.27
C VAL A 11 10.65 -1.43 -1.47
N VAL A 12 9.98 -0.72 -0.59
CA VAL A 12 10.62 0.13 0.42
C VAL A 12 10.91 -0.74 1.64
N TRP A 13 12.16 -1.14 1.77
CA TRP A 13 12.60 -1.99 2.87
C TRP A 13 12.81 -1.18 4.13
N SER A 14 12.21 -1.61 5.23
CA SER A 14 12.55 -1.12 6.56
C SER A 14 13.90 -1.70 6.98
N LYS A 15 14.72 -0.93 7.71
CA LYS A 15 15.93 -1.49 8.31
C LYS A 15 15.53 -2.58 9.30
N ALA A 16 15.95 -3.81 9.02
CA ALA A 16 15.70 -4.92 9.92
C ALA A 16 16.44 -4.75 11.25
N VAL A 17 15.74 -5.06 12.32
CA VAL A 17 16.37 -5.40 13.58
C VAL A 17 16.71 -6.90 13.47
N GLY A 18 17.98 -7.22 13.17
CA GLY A 18 18.43 -8.58 12.96
C GLY A 18 18.69 -8.95 11.48
N TYR A 19 18.68 -10.26 11.18
CA TYR A 19 19.09 -10.81 9.87
C TYR A 19 17.94 -10.88 8.84
N THR A 20 16.74 -10.46 9.14
CA THR A 20 15.60 -10.50 8.22
C THR A 20 15.28 -9.13 7.66
N THR A 21 15.28 -9.01 6.34
CA THR A 21 14.82 -7.80 5.65
C THR A 21 13.31 -7.83 5.61
N GLU A 22 12.68 -6.86 6.24
CA GLU A 22 11.23 -6.69 6.26
C GLU A 22 10.82 -5.37 5.61
N ALA A 23 9.65 -5.34 5.03
CA ALA A 23 8.98 -4.14 4.57
C ALA A 23 7.64 -3.99 5.27
N GLU A 24 7.25 -2.74 5.52
CA GLU A 24 5.93 -2.39 6.00
C GLU A 24 5.10 -1.79 4.86
N LEU A 25 3.83 -2.13 4.83
CA LEU A 25 2.89 -1.60 3.84
C LEU A 25 2.88 -0.07 3.84
N GLY A 26 2.80 0.55 5.03
CA GLY A 26 2.80 2.00 5.18
C GLY A 26 4.07 2.65 4.62
N GLY A 27 5.24 2.07 4.89
CA GLY A 27 6.50 2.59 4.34
C GLY A 27 6.53 2.58 2.81
N SER A 28 6.04 1.49 2.19
CA SER A 28 5.95 1.40 0.73
C SER A 28 4.88 2.34 0.16
N ALA A 29 3.74 2.48 0.85
CA ALA A 29 2.64 3.34 0.45
C ALA A 29 3.05 4.83 0.49
N LEU A 30 3.63 5.29 1.58
CA LEU A 30 4.14 6.66 1.70
C LEU A 30 5.31 6.93 0.74
N GLY A 31 6.15 5.91 0.51
CA GLY A 31 7.18 5.97 -0.52
C GLY A 31 6.60 6.21 -1.91
N LEU A 32 5.50 5.52 -2.26
CA LEU A 32 4.80 5.71 -3.52
C LEU A 32 4.22 7.12 -3.64
N VAL A 33 3.54 7.63 -2.60
CA VAL A 33 3.01 9.01 -2.58
C VAL A 33 4.14 10.01 -2.81
N ALA A 34 5.24 9.91 -2.06
CA ALA A 34 6.36 10.83 -2.17
C ALA A 34 7.00 10.80 -3.57
N LEU A 35 7.24 9.62 -4.14
CA LEU A 35 7.84 9.49 -5.46
C LEU A 35 6.91 9.98 -6.57
N THR A 36 5.60 9.77 -6.43
CA THR A 36 4.60 10.29 -7.37
C THR A 36 4.57 11.82 -7.35
N GLU A 37 4.66 12.44 -6.18
CA GLU A 37 4.75 13.90 -6.06
C GLU A 37 6.07 14.45 -6.65
N VAL A 38 7.19 13.77 -6.45
CA VAL A 38 8.46 14.16 -7.09
C VAL A 38 8.35 14.05 -8.62
N ALA A 39 7.79 12.96 -9.15
CA ALA A 39 7.59 12.79 -10.58
C ALA A 39 6.64 13.83 -11.18
N ARG A 40 5.65 14.28 -10.40
CA ARG A 40 4.72 15.36 -10.79
C ARG A 40 5.42 16.72 -10.83
N ALA A 41 6.26 17.02 -9.83
CA ALA A 41 7.02 18.26 -9.75
C ALA A 41 8.16 18.33 -10.78
N GLN A 42 8.76 17.19 -11.10
CA GLN A 42 9.90 17.06 -12.02
C GLN A 42 9.62 15.90 -13.01
N PRO A 43 8.87 16.13 -14.09
CA PRO A 43 8.57 15.09 -15.08
C PRO A 43 9.86 14.45 -15.63
N GLY A 44 9.89 13.11 -15.63
CA GLY A 44 11.03 12.32 -16.08
C GLY A 44 12.12 12.07 -15.01
N SER A 45 11.99 12.62 -13.81
CA SER A 45 12.94 12.38 -12.70
C SER A 45 12.83 10.96 -12.11
N ILE A 46 11.65 10.37 -12.15
CA ILE A 46 11.36 9.01 -11.68
C ILE A 46 10.81 8.20 -12.85
N PRO A 47 11.40 7.04 -13.19
CA PRO A 47 10.85 6.15 -14.19
C PRO A 47 9.42 5.70 -13.83
N VAL A 48 8.50 5.74 -14.79
CA VAL A 48 7.10 5.33 -14.55
C VAL A 48 7.03 3.85 -14.16
N GLU A 49 7.91 3.03 -14.71
CA GLU A 49 8.05 1.61 -14.39
C GLU A 49 8.36 1.37 -12.93
N ASP A 50 9.16 2.23 -12.30
CA ASP A 50 9.50 2.13 -10.88
C ASP A 50 8.28 2.42 -10.01
N LEU A 51 7.50 3.47 -10.34
CA LEU A 51 6.25 3.79 -9.66
C LEU A 51 5.23 2.66 -9.80
N GLN A 52 5.10 2.11 -11.01
CA GLN A 52 4.20 1.00 -11.30
C GLN A 52 4.63 -0.28 -10.56
N SER A 53 5.93 -0.55 -10.50
CA SER A 53 6.50 -1.70 -9.79
C SER A 53 6.17 -1.61 -8.29
N LEU A 54 6.39 -0.45 -7.67
CA LEU A 54 6.02 -0.23 -6.27
C LEU A 54 4.51 -0.33 -6.05
N GLY A 55 3.70 0.16 -6.99
CA GLY A 55 2.24 0.04 -6.98
C GLY A 55 1.79 -1.43 -7.04
N ARG A 56 2.39 -2.25 -7.91
CA ARG A 56 2.10 -3.70 -7.99
C ARG A 56 2.46 -4.42 -6.70
N PHE A 57 3.57 -4.06 -6.06
CA PHE A 57 3.91 -4.58 -4.74
C PHE A 57 2.80 -4.28 -3.72
N ILE A 58 2.33 -3.04 -3.64
CA ILE A 58 1.25 -2.64 -2.70
C ILE A 58 -0.02 -3.44 -2.99
N VAL A 59 -0.40 -3.60 -4.27
CA VAL A 59 -1.57 -4.42 -4.66
C VAL A 59 -1.39 -5.89 -4.27
N SER A 60 -0.19 -6.44 -4.37
CA SER A 60 0.11 -7.83 -3.97
C SER A 60 -0.07 -8.07 -2.46
N MET A 61 -0.05 -7.00 -1.66
CA MET A 61 -0.32 -7.05 -0.22
C MET A 61 -1.81 -7.07 0.12
N GLN A 62 -2.70 -6.91 -0.87
CA GLN A 62 -4.14 -6.97 -0.65
C GLN A 62 -4.62 -8.41 -0.51
N LYS A 63 -5.42 -8.66 0.53
CA LYS A 63 -6.08 -9.95 0.76
C LYS A 63 -7.35 -10.08 -0.08
N PRO A 64 -7.88 -11.31 -0.24
CA PRO A 64 -9.11 -11.54 -1.00
C PRO A 64 -10.34 -10.79 -0.47
N ASP A 65 -10.38 -10.48 0.83
CA ASP A 65 -11.45 -9.73 1.48
C ASP A 65 -11.32 -8.20 1.34
N GLY A 66 -10.27 -7.72 0.63
CA GLY A 66 -9.98 -6.31 0.41
C GLY A 66 -9.14 -5.66 1.50
N SER A 67 -8.91 -6.32 2.62
CA SER A 67 -7.95 -5.87 3.62
C SER A 67 -6.50 -6.08 3.13
N PHE A 68 -5.53 -5.64 3.91
CA PHE A 68 -4.12 -5.75 3.54
C PHE A 68 -3.32 -6.53 4.57
N PHE A 69 -2.27 -7.21 4.10
CA PHE A 69 -1.15 -7.58 4.96
C PHE A 69 -0.35 -6.33 5.27
N HIS A 70 0.13 -6.21 6.50
CA HIS A 70 0.85 -5.01 6.93
C HIS A 70 2.37 -5.17 6.87
N ARG A 71 2.85 -6.41 6.83
CA ARG A 71 4.27 -6.77 6.77
C ARG A 71 4.57 -7.71 5.61
N TYR A 72 5.77 -7.57 5.09
CA TYR A 72 6.33 -8.43 4.06
C TYR A 72 7.75 -8.82 4.45
N ARG A 73 8.09 -10.09 4.28
CA ARG A 73 9.45 -10.60 4.52
C ARG A 73 10.09 -10.98 3.21
N ALA A 74 11.32 -10.50 3.00
CA ALA A 74 12.11 -10.85 1.83
C ALA A 74 12.25 -12.38 1.71
N GLY A 75 11.96 -12.91 0.54
CA GLY A 75 12.01 -14.36 0.25
C GLY A 75 10.85 -15.19 0.83
N ALA A 76 10.11 -14.70 1.84
CA ALA A 76 8.99 -15.42 2.44
C ALA A 76 7.63 -14.91 1.97
N GLY A 77 7.49 -13.59 1.73
CA GLY A 77 6.25 -12.98 1.28
C GLY A 77 5.47 -12.25 2.38
N PRO A 78 4.16 -11.99 2.14
CA PRO A 78 3.31 -11.32 3.11
C PRO A 78 3.26 -12.06 4.45
N ALA A 79 3.32 -11.30 5.55
CA ALA A 79 3.35 -11.84 6.90
C ALA A 79 2.23 -11.24 7.76
N SER A 80 1.68 -12.06 8.66
CA SER A 80 0.69 -11.61 9.64
C SER A 80 1.35 -10.84 10.78
N GLY A 81 0.57 -9.96 11.43
CA GLY A 81 0.99 -9.15 12.59
C GLY A 81 1.36 -7.73 12.23
N GLY A 82 1.53 -6.91 13.26
CA GLY A 82 1.86 -5.49 13.09
C GLY A 82 0.74 -4.66 12.49
N GLU A 83 -0.52 -4.94 12.87
CA GLU A 83 -1.68 -4.25 12.33
C GLU A 83 -1.64 -2.75 12.63
N SER A 84 -1.87 -1.95 11.61
CA SER A 84 -1.97 -0.49 11.67
C SER A 84 -3.30 -0.06 11.06
N LEU A 85 -3.98 0.86 11.71
CA LEU A 85 -5.21 1.45 11.19
C LEU A 85 -4.93 2.41 10.01
N TYR A 86 -3.71 2.88 9.86
CA TYR A 86 -3.33 3.88 8.86
C TYR A 86 -2.87 3.27 7.53
N TYR A 87 -2.20 2.12 7.56
CA TYR A 87 -1.57 1.54 6.37
C TYR A 87 -2.52 1.27 5.21
N PRO A 88 -3.76 0.79 5.42
CA PRO A 88 -4.70 0.61 4.31
C PRO A 88 -5.11 1.94 3.65
N GLY A 89 -5.26 3.01 4.44
CA GLY A 89 -5.56 4.35 3.93
C GLY A 89 -4.38 4.92 3.14
N GLU A 90 -3.17 4.77 3.64
CA GLU A 90 -1.94 5.19 2.96
C GLU A 90 -1.73 4.42 1.65
N ALA A 91 -2.00 3.10 1.65
CA ALA A 91 -1.95 2.28 0.44
C ALA A 91 -2.96 2.74 -0.62
N ALA A 92 -4.20 3.00 -0.21
CA ALA A 92 -5.24 3.52 -1.10
C ALA A 92 -4.83 4.89 -1.69
N LEU A 93 -4.32 5.80 -0.87
CA LEU A 93 -3.86 7.12 -1.31
C LEU A 93 -2.74 6.98 -2.35
N GLY A 94 -1.70 6.20 -2.05
CA GLY A 94 -0.58 6.02 -2.98
C GLY A 94 -1.00 5.41 -4.32
N LEU A 95 -1.95 4.48 -4.31
CA LEU A 95 -2.48 3.87 -5.54
C LEU A 95 -3.35 4.84 -6.35
N ILE A 96 -4.13 5.71 -5.69
CA ILE A 96 -4.92 6.75 -6.35
C ILE A 96 -3.97 7.78 -6.99
N ASP A 97 -2.96 8.25 -6.27
CA ASP A 97 -1.99 9.21 -6.79
C ASP A 97 -1.22 8.64 -7.99
N LEU A 98 -0.82 7.37 -7.92
CA LEU A 98 -0.21 6.66 -9.04
C LEU A 98 -1.15 6.60 -10.25
N HIS A 99 -2.41 6.25 -10.01
CA HIS A 99 -3.43 6.19 -11.07
C HIS A 99 -3.57 7.55 -11.76
N ASP A 100 -3.76 8.63 -11.00
CA ASP A 100 -3.95 9.97 -11.54
C ASP A 100 -2.72 10.45 -12.32
N SER A 101 -1.52 10.13 -11.86
CA SER A 101 -0.28 10.51 -12.51
C SER A 101 -0.02 9.74 -13.81
N THR A 102 -0.43 8.47 -13.87
CA THR A 102 -0.21 7.59 -15.01
C THR A 102 -1.33 7.65 -16.05
N THR A 103 -2.59 7.87 -15.62
CA THR A 103 -3.74 7.97 -16.54
C THR A 103 -3.66 9.22 -17.41
N ARG A 104 -3.09 10.29 -16.89
CA ARG A 104 -2.82 11.50 -17.72
C ARG A 104 -1.82 11.25 -18.83
N ASN A 105 -0.99 10.19 -18.72
CA ASN A 105 0.10 9.90 -19.65
C ASN A 105 -0.01 8.58 -20.41
N SER A 106 -0.75 7.55 -19.96
CA SER A 106 -0.71 6.22 -20.60
C SER A 106 -1.90 5.28 -20.38
N GLY A 107 -2.96 5.67 -19.66
CA GLY A 107 -4.16 4.82 -19.48
C GLY A 107 -3.95 3.51 -18.69
N TRP A 108 -2.85 3.36 -17.97
CA TRP A 108 -2.60 2.16 -17.15
C TRP A 108 -3.39 2.20 -15.82
N MET A 109 -4.16 1.14 -15.56
CA MET A 109 -4.80 0.87 -14.26
C MET A 109 -4.34 -0.48 -13.74
N PRO A 110 -3.77 -0.55 -12.52
CA PRO A 110 -3.71 -1.83 -11.83
C PRO A 110 -5.15 -2.30 -11.53
N PRO A 111 -5.44 -3.61 -11.60
CA PRO A 111 -6.75 -4.13 -11.24
C PRO A 111 -6.95 -3.99 -9.72
N LEU A 112 -7.46 -2.83 -9.31
CA LEU A 112 -7.93 -2.65 -7.94
C LEU A 112 -9.21 -3.46 -7.78
N LYS A 113 -9.14 -4.52 -7.00
CA LYS A 113 -10.35 -5.17 -6.50
C LYS A 113 -10.96 -4.27 -5.43
N VAL A 114 -11.80 -3.34 -5.85
CA VAL A 114 -12.65 -2.58 -4.92
C VAL A 114 -13.75 -3.53 -4.47
N TYR A 115 -13.57 -4.10 -3.30
CA TYR A 115 -14.66 -4.83 -2.67
C TYR A 115 -15.59 -3.83 -1.97
N PRO A 116 -16.88 -3.79 -2.31
CA PRO A 116 -17.85 -2.88 -1.69
C PRO A 116 -18.32 -3.40 -0.32
N THR A 117 -17.44 -3.91 0.50
CA THR A 117 -17.76 -4.31 1.86
C THR A 117 -17.09 -3.42 2.87
N TRP A 118 -17.45 -2.14 2.82
CA TRP A 118 -17.37 -1.33 4.03
C TRP A 118 -18.33 -1.95 5.04
N PRO A 119 -17.90 -2.24 6.30
CA PRO A 119 -18.80 -2.79 7.32
C PRO A 119 -20.03 -1.91 7.40
N ARG A 120 -21.22 -2.49 7.22
CA ARG A 120 -22.46 -1.73 7.39
C ARG A 120 -22.45 -1.08 8.77
N ALA A 121 -22.95 0.13 8.87
CA ALA A 121 -22.96 0.95 10.08
C ALA A 121 -23.57 0.26 11.32
N ASP A 122 -24.33 -0.82 11.14
CA ASP A 122 -24.88 -1.66 12.19
C ASP A 122 -23.81 -2.45 12.99
N LYS A 123 -22.69 -2.79 12.37
CA LYS A 123 -21.54 -3.40 13.09
C LYS A 123 -20.68 -2.37 13.84
N ALA A 124 -20.62 -1.14 13.36
CA ALA A 124 -19.88 -0.06 14.03
C ALA A 124 -20.47 0.30 15.40
N ARG A 125 -21.79 0.16 15.59
CA ARG A 125 -22.48 0.42 16.87
C ARG A 125 -22.11 -0.56 17.99
N ARG A 126 -21.57 -1.72 17.69
CA ARG A 126 -21.14 -2.72 18.71
C ARG A 126 -19.75 -2.46 19.27
N ILE A 127 -18.93 -1.65 18.59
CA ILE A 127 -17.55 -1.39 18.99
C ILE A 127 -17.44 -0.15 19.88
N TYR A 128 -18.40 0.76 19.79
CA TYR A 128 -18.48 1.96 20.62
C TYR A 128 -19.86 2.06 21.29
N PRO A 129 -20.05 1.47 22.49
CA PRO A 129 -21.24 1.77 23.27
C PRO A 129 -21.18 3.24 23.66
N THR A 130 -22.04 4.06 23.06
CA THR A 130 -22.28 5.44 23.51
C THR A 130 -22.94 5.42 24.87
N THR A 131 -22.14 5.37 25.93
CA THR A 131 -22.58 5.69 27.28
C THR A 131 -22.43 7.20 27.45
N ILE A 132 -23.38 7.95 26.96
CA ILE A 132 -23.58 9.33 27.43
C ILE A 132 -24.45 9.17 28.67
N GLY A 133 -23.80 9.15 29.83
CA GLY A 133 -24.46 9.29 31.12
C GLY A 133 -25.06 10.68 31.25
N ARG A 134 -26.30 10.73 31.75
CA ARG A 134 -26.93 11.94 32.27
C ARG A 134 -26.27 12.34 33.57
#